data_edcb2e6be9bda9c118c36508d100bfc9
#
_entry.id   edcb2e6be9bda9c118c36508d100bfc9
#
_cell.length_a   1.000
_cell.length_b   1.000
_cell.length_c   1.000
_cell.angle_alpha   90.00
_cell.angle_beta   90.00
_cell.angle_gamma   90.00
#
_symmetry.space_group_name_H-M   'P 1'
#
loop_
_entity.id
_entity.type
_entity.pdbx_description
1 polymer ?
#
loop_
_entity_poly.entity_id
_entity_poly.type
_entity_poly.pdbx_seq_one_letter_code
_entity_poly.pdbx_strand_id
1 'polypeptide(L)'
;MEKDNDMNVKIMNAGLNGERNNGSCRKLAEYLGHEDTDRIDAGKKPLPFTTPDGLEVSKEEVIEKIDRNHCHLSKKDDKFFGIVIAPSRNEIMAMGSNERDIYRAGKKLAKAISDAYAENFNHPGIVDRSDLVLYWKPHFTRGDNGDLQFHIHGIVSRKSRPGYDGKSVKLSPMTNHKDTKDGPVKGGFNRNAFYSKCERIFDNLFNYERSVTETFEYNNTMAHGTPEEKAAQTERLAEEQGDNIENAVKAGIARRRKNLKDKAEVEEIALALSQAPPNVPPSGKDPVVDAFDQADRTVTILHIFEVSSSKEALDMNLLAAGMTMSVITGKNGGVTEIVFVHRGRKLSASDIMGTPDYHRLLARWEAISGQAPETKVIARLEADKVEKETKKLNKQVSQVNPPKKKIGRGI
;
A
#
# COMPACT_ATOMS: atom_id res chain seq x y z
N MET A 1 12.93 -5.29 9.99
CA MET A 1 12.61 -3.86 10.14
C MET A 1 11.91 -3.47 8.84
N GLU A 2 10.61 -3.40 8.88
CA GLU A 2 9.78 -2.95 7.76
C GLU A 2 10.12 -1.50 7.47
N LYS A 3 10.68 -1.28 6.28
CA LYS A 3 11.09 0.06 5.79
C LYS A 3 10.06 0.67 4.81
N ASP A 4 8.84 0.17 4.77
CA ASP A 4 7.90 0.44 3.67
C ASP A 4 6.63 1.19 4.12
N ASN A 5 6.74 2.10 5.11
CA ASN A 5 5.57 2.84 5.59
C ASN A 5 5.33 4.18 4.91
N ASP A 6 6.25 4.67 4.07
CA ASP A 6 6.16 5.97 3.41
C ASP A 6 6.44 5.89 1.91
N MET A 7 5.86 6.81 1.14
CA MET A 7 6.15 6.93 -0.28
C MET A 7 7.62 7.30 -0.51
N ASN A 8 8.35 6.40 -1.15
CA ASN A 8 9.75 6.67 -1.48
C ASN A 8 9.83 7.40 -2.83
N VAL A 9 10.29 8.66 -2.78
CA VAL A 9 10.63 9.43 -3.97
C VAL A 9 12.13 9.67 -4.00
N LYS A 10 12.78 9.27 -5.11
CA LYS A 10 14.23 9.37 -5.23
C LYS A 10 14.63 9.93 -6.59
N ILE A 11 15.55 10.89 -6.58
CA ILE A 11 16.22 11.40 -7.79
C ILE A 11 17.62 10.82 -7.84
N MET A 12 17.98 10.23 -8.97
CA MET A 12 19.26 9.53 -9.17
C MET A 12 20.06 10.20 -10.27
N ASN A 13 21.33 10.51 -9.98
CA ASN A 13 22.31 11.02 -10.94
C ASN A 13 23.33 9.97 -11.39
N ALA A 14 23.27 8.77 -10.81
CA ALA A 14 24.07 7.63 -11.20
C ALA A 14 23.19 6.60 -11.91
N GLY A 15 23.72 6.01 -12.96
CA GLY A 15 23.11 4.87 -13.63
C GLY A 15 23.26 3.59 -12.81
N LEU A 16 22.84 2.49 -13.41
CA LEU A 16 23.07 1.15 -12.89
C LEU A 16 24.59 0.97 -12.63
N ASN A 17 24.93 0.40 -11.47
CA ASN A 17 26.31 0.16 -11.04
C ASN A 17 27.14 1.43 -10.70
N GLY A 18 26.52 2.57 -10.39
CA GLY A 18 27.21 3.79 -10.00
C GLY A 18 27.85 4.56 -11.16
N GLU A 19 27.62 4.17 -12.39
CA GLU A 19 28.07 4.91 -13.58
C GLU A 19 27.37 6.27 -13.65
N ARG A 20 28.09 7.29 -14.10
CA ARG A 20 27.52 8.64 -14.29
C ARG A 20 26.59 8.66 -15.51
N ASN A 21 25.53 9.44 -15.43
CA ASN A 21 24.55 9.63 -16.51
C ASN A 21 25.05 10.62 -17.59
N ASN A 22 26.33 10.58 -17.94
CA ASN A 22 26.97 11.50 -18.89
C ASN A 22 26.94 11.01 -20.35
N GLY A 23 26.47 9.79 -20.58
CA GLY A 23 26.29 9.18 -21.89
C GLY A 23 24.82 9.17 -22.36
N SER A 24 24.46 8.17 -23.16
CA SER A 24 23.08 7.91 -23.60
C SER A 24 22.24 7.33 -22.47
N CYS A 25 20.96 7.69 -22.44
CA CYS A 25 19.98 7.08 -21.51
C CYS A 25 19.55 5.67 -21.91
N ARG A 26 20.08 5.12 -23.01
CA ARG A 26 19.70 3.81 -23.57
C ARG A 26 19.74 2.69 -22.53
N LYS A 27 20.86 2.57 -21.78
CA LYS A 27 21.01 1.52 -20.76
C LYS A 27 19.88 1.57 -19.70
N LEU A 28 19.51 2.79 -19.25
CA LEU A 28 18.42 2.96 -18.30
C LEU A 28 17.07 2.62 -18.94
N ALA A 29 16.81 3.09 -20.16
CA ALA A 29 15.56 2.80 -20.87
C ALA A 29 15.40 1.30 -21.19
N GLU A 30 16.48 0.60 -21.52
CA GLU A 30 16.50 -0.86 -21.72
C GLU A 30 16.25 -1.62 -20.42
N TYR A 31 16.89 -1.21 -19.32
CA TYR A 31 16.67 -1.78 -18.00
C TYR A 31 15.20 -1.65 -17.58
N LEU A 32 14.60 -0.47 -17.76
CA LEU A 32 13.18 -0.26 -17.47
C LEU A 32 12.26 -1.06 -18.40
N GLY A 33 12.71 -1.46 -19.57
CA GLY A 33 12.00 -2.37 -20.48
C GLY A 33 12.12 -3.84 -20.07
N HIS A 34 13.10 -4.23 -19.26
CA HIS A 34 13.31 -5.63 -18.88
C HIS A 34 12.15 -6.19 -18.02
N GLU A 35 11.57 -5.39 -17.14
CA GLU A 35 10.41 -5.82 -16.35
C GLU A 35 9.16 -6.13 -17.20
N ASP A 36 9.10 -5.67 -18.46
CA ASP A 36 8.06 -6.06 -19.39
C ASP A 36 8.14 -7.56 -19.78
N THR A 37 9.31 -8.17 -19.67
CA THR A 37 9.51 -9.61 -19.99
C THR A 37 8.68 -10.47 -19.05
N ASP A 38 8.72 -10.19 -17.73
CA ASP A 38 7.93 -10.93 -16.73
C ASP A 38 6.41 -10.79 -17.00
N ARG A 39 5.99 -9.62 -17.49
CA ARG A 39 4.59 -9.39 -17.86
C ARG A 39 4.19 -10.17 -19.11
N ILE A 40 5.05 -10.22 -20.11
CA ILE A 40 4.83 -10.98 -21.35
C ILE A 40 4.77 -12.46 -21.04
N ASP A 41 5.67 -12.98 -20.21
CA ASP A 41 5.71 -14.38 -19.77
C ASP A 41 4.45 -14.75 -18.95
N ALA A 42 3.87 -13.77 -18.24
CA ALA A 42 2.58 -13.90 -17.56
C ALA A 42 1.37 -13.70 -18.47
N GLY A 43 1.54 -13.57 -19.80
CA GLY A 43 0.47 -13.35 -20.78
C GLY A 43 -0.15 -11.94 -20.73
N LYS A 44 0.51 -10.98 -20.09
CA LYS A 44 0.07 -9.58 -19.98
C LYS A 44 0.79 -8.71 -21.02
N LYS A 45 0.13 -7.60 -21.39
CA LYS A 45 0.77 -6.60 -22.26
C LYS A 45 1.83 -5.81 -21.47
N PRO A 46 2.99 -5.49 -22.10
CA PRO A 46 3.95 -4.57 -21.53
C PRO A 46 3.32 -3.20 -21.32
N LEU A 47 3.80 -2.49 -20.29
CA LEU A 47 3.35 -1.12 -20.02
C LEU A 47 4.21 -0.15 -20.85
N PRO A 48 3.60 0.78 -21.59
CA PRO A 48 4.36 1.72 -22.41
C PRO A 48 5.08 2.77 -21.56
N PHE A 49 6.12 3.39 -22.12
CA PHE A 49 6.54 4.70 -21.65
C PHE A 49 5.44 5.72 -21.93
N THR A 50 5.31 6.71 -21.06
CA THR A 50 4.33 7.78 -21.24
C THR A 50 4.96 9.15 -21.01
N THR A 51 4.48 10.16 -21.72
CA THR A 51 4.74 11.56 -21.38
C THR A 51 4.03 11.91 -20.06
N PRO A 52 4.37 13.03 -19.40
CA PRO A 52 3.63 13.52 -18.23
C PRO A 52 2.12 13.71 -18.48
N ASP A 53 1.72 13.98 -19.71
CA ASP A 53 0.31 14.09 -20.08
C ASP A 53 -0.36 12.73 -20.39
N GLY A 54 0.40 11.66 -20.27
CA GLY A 54 -0.10 10.29 -20.41
C GLY A 54 -0.17 9.77 -21.84
N LEU A 55 0.45 10.45 -22.81
CA LEU A 55 0.61 9.94 -24.16
C LEU A 55 1.64 8.82 -24.17
N GLU A 56 1.30 7.71 -24.79
CA GLU A 56 2.18 6.56 -24.94
C GLU A 56 3.26 6.84 -25.99
N VAL A 57 4.50 6.46 -25.68
CA VAL A 57 5.66 6.63 -26.55
C VAL A 57 6.52 5.37 -26.57
N SER A 58 7.25 5.16 -27.63
CA SER A 58 8.19 4.04 -27.74
C SER A 58 9.46 4.29 -26.92
N LYS A 59 10.13 3.22 -26.54
CA LYS A 59 11.44 3.28 -25.87
C LYS A 59 12.47 4.04 -26.74
N GLU A 60 12.43 3.81 -28.03
CA GLU A 60 13.30 4.44 -29.02
C GLU A 60 13.08 5.94 -29.09
N GLU A 61 11.83 6.40 -29.02
CA GLU A 61 11.51 7.82 -28.94
C GLU A 61 12.04 8.46 -27.65
N VAL A 62 11.88 7.80 -26.51
CA VAL A 62 12.44 8.28 -25.23
C VAL A 62 13.96 8.48 -25.35
N ILE A 63 14.68 7.47 -25.85
CA ILE A 63 16.13 7.53 -26.02
C ILE A 63 16.50 8.68 -26.96
N GLU A 64 15.85 8.80 -28.10
CA GLU A 64 16.15 9.86 -29.07
C GLU A 64 15.93 11.25 -28.48
N LYS A 65 14.78 11.48 -27.83
CA LYS A 65 14.44 12.80 -27.28
C LYS A 65 15.34 13.22 -26.12
N ILE A 66 15.66 12.30 -25.21
CA ILE A 66 16.56 12.57 -24.11
C ILE A 66 18.01 12.81 -24.60
N ASP A 67 18.51 11.91 -25.44
CA ASP A 67 19.90 11.97 -25.90
C ASP A 67 20.17 13.20 -26.79
N ARG A 68 19.19 13.65 -27.59
CA ARG A 68 19.33 14.89 -28.39
C ARG A 68 19.25 16.16 -27.57
N ASN A 69 18.68 16.13 -26.38
CA ASN A 69 18.45 17.34 -25.55
C ASN A 69 19.66 17.66 -24.66
N HIS A 70 20.85 17.80 -25.23
CA HIS A 70 22.09 18.01 -24.46
C HIS A 70 22.87 19.28 -24.87
N CYS A 71 22.25 20.20 -25.59
CA CYS A 71 22.89 21.43 -26.05
C CYS A 71 23.59 22.18 -24.89
N HIS A 72 24.84 22.60 -25.10
CA HIS A 72 25.69 23.27 -24.10
C HIS A 72 26.00 22.48 -22.82
N LEU A 73 25.79 21.13 -22.80
CA LEU A 73 26.34 20.29 -21.75
C LEU A 73 27.71 19.77 -22.14
N SER A 74 28.65 19.80 -21.19
CA SER A 74 29.99 19.24 -21.38
C SER A 74 29.96 17.71 -21.39
N LYS A 75 31.03 17.05 -21.86
CA LYS A 75 31.17 15.58 -21.82
C LYS A 75 31.13 15.02 -20.38
N LYS A 76 31.47 15.84 -19.38
CA LYS A 76 31.49 15.46 -17.96
C LYS A 76 30.14 15.69 -17.27
N ASP A 77 29.24 16.46 -17.88
CA ASP A 77 27.90 16.71 -17.31
C ASP A 77 27.02 15.47 -17.44
N ASP A 78 26.23 15.19 -16.41
CA ASP A 78 25.12 14.26 -16.54
C ASP A 78 24.14 14.80 -17.60
N LYS A 79 23.60 13.93 -18.43
CA LYS A 79 22.68 14.30 -19.52
C LYS A 79 21.22 14.13 -19.11
N PHE A 80 20.97 13.24 -18.15
CA PHE A 80 19.65 12.92 -17.64
C PHE A 80 19.72 12.52 -16.17
N PHE A 81 18.56 12.45 -15.54
CA PHE A 81 18.38 11.91 -14.20
C PHE A 81 17.29 10.85 -14.21
N GLY A 82 17.42 9.84 -13.36
CA GLY A 82 16.34 8.93 -13.02
C GLY A 82 15.50 9.51 -11.90
N ILE A 83 14.20 9.28 -11.94
CA ILE A 83 13.28 9.55 -10.84
C ILE A 83 12.55 8.26 -10.53
N VAL A 84 12.42 7.91 -9.25
CA VAL A 84 11.60 6.77 -8.82
C VAL A 84 10.54 7.30 -7.88
N ILE A 85 9.31 6.85 -8.08
CA ILE A 85 8.17 7.08 -7.19
C ILE A 85 7.67 5.69 -6.81
N ALA A 86 7.84 5.31 -5.57
CA ALA A 86 7.42 4.01 -5.04
C ALA A 86 6.47 4.25 -3.86
N PRO A 87 5.14 4.22 -4.09
CA PRO A 87 4.17 4.28 -3.03
C PRO A 87 4.28 3.07 -2.10
N SER A 88 4.02 3.27 -0.82
CA SER A 88 3.92 2.20 0.17
C SER A 88 2.73 1.27 -0.12
N ARG A 89 2.66 0.14 0.57
CA ARG A 89 1.53 -0.79 0.42
C ARG A 89 0.18 -0.14 0.72
N ASN A 90 0.09 0.65 1.79
CA ASN A 90 -1.13 1.36 2.16
C ASN A 90 -1.54 2.39 1.11
N GLU A 91 -0.56 3.10 0.58
CA GLU A 91 -0.76 4.06 -0.50
C GLU A 91 -1.22 3.37 -1.80
N ILE A 92 -0.65 2.22 -2.16
CA ILE A 92 -1.10 1.43 -3.33
C ILE A 92 -2.57 1.02 -3.15
N MET A 93 -2.98 0.60 -1.96
CA MET A 93 -4.39 0.27 -1.68
C MET A 93 -5.31 1.49 -1.80
N ALA A 94 -4.85 2.69 -1.43
CA ALA A 94 -5.60 3.93 -1.63
C ALA A 94 -5.70 4.33 -3.11
N MET A 95 -4.72 3.94 -3.95
CA MET A 95 -4.76 4.19 -5.39
C MET A 95 -5.81 3.35 -6.12
N GLY A 96 -6.17 2.16 -5.61
CA GLY A 96 -7.18 1.31 -6.22
C GLY A 96 -7.07 -0.16 -5.81
N SER A 97 -8.11 -0.92 -6.12
CA SER A 97 -8.22 -2.34 -5.75
C SER A 97 -7.70 -3.31 -6.82
N ASN A 98 -7.36 -2.83 -7.99
CA ASN A 98 -6.88 -3.65 -9.11
C ASN A 98 -5.82 -2.91 -9.95
N GLU A 99 -5.07 -3.68 -10.73
CA GLU A 99 -3.96 -3.18 -11.54
C GLU A 99 -4.36 -2.03 -12.49
N ARG A 100 -5.56 -2.08 -13.08
CA ARG A 100 -6.05 -1.05 -14.00
C ARG A 100 -6.29 0.29 -13.30
N ASP A 101 -6.88 0.26 -12.12
CA ASP A 101 -7.17 1.48 -11.35
C ASP A 101 -5.90 2.08 -10.79
N ILE A 102 -4.98 1.23 -10.26
CA ILE A 102 -3.66 1.65 -9.79
C ILE A 102 -2.85 2.27 -10.95
N TYR A 103 -2.89 1.68 -12.14
CA TYR A 103 -2.24 2.25 -13.33
C TYR A 103 -2.77 3.64 -13.67
N ARG A 104 -4.09 3.83 -13.67
CA ARG A 104 -4.72 5.14 -13.91
C ARG A 104 -4.35 6.16 -12.83
N ALA A 105 -4.38 5.74 -11.56
CA ALA A 105 -3.97 6.56 -10.42
C ALA A 105 -2.49 6.96 -10.55
N GLY A 106 -1.62 6.02 -10.91
CA GLY A 106 -0.20 6.26 -11.15
C GLY A 106 0.07 7.29 -12.26
N LYS A 107 -0.70 7.26 -13.34
CA LYS A 107 -0.61 8.30 -14.39
C LYS A 107 -0.99 9.69 -13.88
N LYS A 108 -2.03 9.80 -13.04
CA LYS A 108 -2.41 11.08 -12.41
C LYS A 108 -1.33 11.58 -11.46
N LEU A 109 -0.77 10.68 -10.66
CA LEU A 109 0.31 10.98 -9.73
C LEU A 109 1.57 11.45 -10.48
N ALA A 110 2.02 10.72 -11.50
CA ALA A 110 3.16 11.07 -12.32
C ALA A 110 3.00 12.45 -12.98
N LYS A 111 1.80 12.78 -13.47
CA LYS A 111 1.48 14.09 -14.04
C LYS A 111 1.67 15.20 -13.00
N ALA A 112 1.06 15.08 -11.83
CA ALA A 112 1.13 16.10 -10.78
C ALA A 112 2.55 16.25 -10.19
N ILE A 113 3.27 15.14 -10.04
CA ILE A 113 4.68 15.17 -9.60
C ILE A 113 5.57 15.82 -10.67
N SER A 114 5.26 15.69 -11.96
CA SER A 114 5.99 16.38 -13.02
C SER A 114 5.88 17.90 -12.92
N ASP A 115 4.70 18.42 -12.58
CA ASP A 115 4.51 19.85 -12.32
C ASP A 115 5.30 20.29 -11.08
N ALA A 116 5.19 19.55 -9.98
CA ALA A 116 5.93 19.82 -8.76
C ALA A 116 7.46 19.78 -8.97
N TYR A 117 7.94 18.90 -9.84
CA TYR A 117 9.35 18.83 -10.20
C TYR A 117 9.79 20.08 -10.97
N ALA A 118 9.00 20.55 -11.93
CA ALA A 118 9.28 21.76 -12.68
C ALA A 118 9.30 23.00 -11.77
N GLU A 119 8.25 23.21 -11.00
CA GLU A 119 8.10 24.35 -10.08
C GLU A 119 9.22 24.43 -9.04
N ASN A 120 9.76 23.28 -8.61
CA ASN A 120 10.78 23.25 -7.57
C ASN A 120 12.12 23.91 -7.98
N PHE A 121 12.36 24.10 -9.29
CA PHE A 121 13.53 24.81 -9.76
C PHE A 121 13.47 26.33 -9.54
N ASN A 122 12.30 26.88 -9.21
CA ASN A 122 12.10 28.32 -8.99
C ASN A 122 12.76 29.16 -10.10
N HIS A 123 12.53 28.81 -11.36
CA HIS A 123 13.15 29.43 -12.52
C HIS A 123 12.06 29.91 -13.52
N PRO A 124 12.11 31.16 -13.99
CA PRO A 124 11.06 31.70 -14.87
C PRO A 124 10.92 31.00 -16.21
N GLY A 125 11.92 30.25 -16.66
CA GLY A 125 11.88 29.40 -17.86
C GLY A 125 11.46 27.96 -17.61
N ILE A 126 11.04 27.61 -16.41
CA ILE A 126 10.55 26.28 -16.02
C ILE A 126 9.33 26.50 -15.13
N VAL A 127 8.15 26.43 -15.70
CA VAL A 127 6.89 26.74 -15.01
C VAL A 127 6.11 25.46 -14.67
N ASP A 128 6.01 24.58 -15.63
CA ASP A 128 5.27 23.33 -15.48
C ASP A 128 5.92 22.15 -16.24
N ARG A 129 5.26 21.01 -16.25
CA ARG A 129 5.74 19.79 -16.91
C ARG A 129 5.95 19.95 -18.42
N SER A 130 5.29 20.92 -19.09
CA SER A 130 5.46 21.12 -20.52
C SER A 130 6.85 21.63 -20.89
N ASP A 131 7.55 22.24 -19.94
CA ASP A 131 8.93 22.71 -20.10
C ASP A 131 9.95 21.56 -19.94
N LEU A 132 9.53 20.38 -19.51
CA LEU A 132 10.41 19.26 -19.26
C LEU A 132 10.46 18.27 -20.44
N VAL A 133 11.61 17.67 -20.68
CA VAL A 133 11.73 16.45 -21.48
C VAL A 133 11.81 15.30 -20.49
N LEU A 134 10.65 14.77 -20.14
CA LEU A 134 10.44 13.76 -19.10
C LEU A 134 9.53 12.67 -19.62
N TYR A 135 9.85 11.43 -19.29
CA TYR A 135 9.07 10.24 -19.63
C TYR A 135 8.95 9.34 -18.42
N TRP A 136 7.81 8.71 -18.24
CA TRP A 136 7.49 7.83 -17.14
C TRP A 136 7.27 6.40 -17.61
N LYS A 137 7.73 5.43 -16.84
CA LYS A 137 7.52 4.00 -17.03
C LYS A 137 6.97 3.41 -15.74
N PRO A 138 5.68 3.04 -15.69
CA PRO A 138 5.12 2.34 -14.55
C PRO A 138 5.50 0.86 -14.56
N HIS A 139 5.69 0.31 -13.36
CA HIS A 139 6.00 -1.11 -13.15
C HIS A 139 5.07 -1.71 -12.12
N PHE A 140 4.75 -2.99 -12.31
CA PHE A 140 4.06 -3.83 -11.36
C PHE A 140 4.90 -5.07 -11.11
N THR A 141 5.59 -5.10 -10.00
CA THR A 141 6.33 -6.27 -9.54
C THR A 141 5.58 -7.00 -8.44
N ARG A 142 5.98 -8.21 -8.13
CA ARG A 142 5.53 -8.91 -6.93
C ARG A 142 6.70 -9.04 -5.98
N GLY A 143 6.48 -8.65 -4.72
CA GLY A 143 7.43 -8.90 -3.65
C GLY A 143 7.56 -10.40 -3.34
N ASP A 144 8.54 -10.75 -2.53
CA ASP A 144 8.82 -12.14 -2.15
C ASP A 144 7.63 -12.86 -1.50
N ASN A 145 6.73 -12.12 -0.86
CA ASN A 145 5.47 -12.59 -0.27
C ASN A 145 4.29 -12.64 -1.28
N GLY A 146 4.52 -12.29 -2.56
CA GLY A 146 3.51 -12.25 -3.61
C GLY A 146 2.65 -10.98 -3.63
N ASP A 147 2.91 -10.01 -2.75
CA ASP A 147 2.20 -8.74 -2.71
C ASP A 147 2.48 -7.91 -3.97
N LEU A 148 1.44 -7.23 -4.45
CA LEU A 148 1.56 -6.31 -5.57
C LEU A 148 2.36 -5.08 -5.14
N GLN A 149 3.48 -4.85 -5.81
CA GLN A 149 4.27 -3.64 -5.67
C GLN A 149 4.14 -2.81 -6.93
N PHE A 150 3.74 -1.57 -6.76
CA PHE A 150 3.63 -0.60 -7.85
C PHE A 150 4.66 0.51 -7.66
N HIS A 151 5.38 0.83 -8.73
CA HIS A 151 6.29 1.97 -8.72
C HIS A 151 6.40 2.56 -10.12
N ILE A 152 6.88 3.80 -10.20
CA ILE A 152 6.98 4.54 -11.46
C ILE A 152 8.40 5.05 -11.60
N HIS A 153 9.04 4.72 -12.72
CA HIS A 153 10.33 5.27 -13.08
C HIS A 153 10.18 6.43 -14.05
N GLY A 154 10.92 7.50 -13.82
CA GLY A 154 11.04 8.63 -14.72
C GLY A 154 12.44 8.74 -15.31
N ILE A 155 12.54 9.12 -16.57
CA ILE A 155 13.78 9.57 -17.20
C ILE A 155 13.59 11.03 -17.59
N VAL A 156 14.33 11.94 -16.96
CA VAL A 156 14.25 13.37 -17.21
C VAL A 156 15.55 13.90 -17.77
N SER A 157 15.49 14.64 -18.87
CA SER A 157 16.64 15.32 -19.42
C SER A 157 17.19 16.38 -18.47
N ARG A 158 18.50 16.56 -18.44
CA ARG A 158 19.13 17.66 -17.71
C ARG A 158 18.84 19.04 -18.29
N LYS A 159 18.29 19.11 -19.49
CA LYS A 159 17.90 20.36 -20.13
C LYS A 159 16.38 20.42 -20.26
N SER A 160 15.85 21.61 -20.04
CA SER A 160 14.43 21.88 -20.34
C SER A 160 14.19 21.76 -21.85
N ARG A 161 12.94 21.74 -22.25
CA ARG A 161 12.58 22.09 -23.65
C ARG A 161 13.10 23.49 -23.98
N PRO A 162 13.47 23.76 -25.23
CA PRO A 162 13.75 25.12 -25.66
C PRO A 162 12.53 26.02 -25.49
N GLY A 163 12.71 27.17 -24.89
CA GLY A 163 11.68 28.22 -24.83
C GLY A 163 11.51 28.92 -26.18
N TYR A 164 10.65 29.94 -26.21
CA TYR A 164 10.41 30.75 -27.42
C TYR A 164 11.68 31.42 -27.99
N ASP A 165 12.66 31.69 -27.14
CA ASP A 165 13.97 32.24 -27.53
C ASP A 165 14.96 31.17 -28.02
N GLY A 166 14.51 29.93 -28.15
CA GLY A 166 15.34 28.78 -28.54
C GLY A 166 16.33 28.31 -27.47
N LYS A 167 16.31 28.92 -26.28
CA LYS A 167 17.22 28.55 -25.20
C LYS A 167 16.57 27.53 -24.27
N SER A 168 17.37 26.61 -23.76
CA SER A 168 16.95 25.63 -22.77
C SER A 168 17.72 25.84 -21.47
N VAL A 169 17.02 25.66 -20.35
CA VAL A 169 17.58 25.79 -18.98
C VAL A 169 18.30 24.51 -18.57
N LYS A 170 19.43 24.66 -17.89
CA LYS A 170 20.14 23.52 -17.28
C LYS A 170 19.53 23.21 -15.93
N LEU A 171 18.93 22.04 -15.78
CA LEU A 171 18.34 21.54 -14.57
C LEU A 171 19.40 20.90 -13.67
N SER A 172 19.40 21.21 -12.38
CA SER A 172 20.37 20.70 -11.43
C SER A 172 19.71 20.19 -10.14
N PRO A 173 18.93 19.10 -10.22
CA PRO A 173 18.15 18.58 -9.09
C PRO A 173 19.02 18.04 -7.95
N MET A 174 20.29 17.80 -8.21
CA MET A 174 21.25 17.35 -7.19
C MET A 174 21.96 18.50 -6.45
N THR A 175 21.76 19.74 -6.90
CA THR A 175 22.30 20.91 -6.22
C THR A 175 21.36 21.29 -5.08
N ASN A 176 21.86 21.17 -3.83
CA ASN A 176 21.08 21.62 -2.68
C ASN A 176 20.91 23.13 -2.72
N HIS A 177 19.66 23.57 -2.61
CA HIS A 177 19.37 24.95 -2.25
C HIS A 177 19.70 25.13 -0.78
N LYS A 178 20.65 25.99 -0.54
CA LYS A 178 20.67 26.74 0.71
C LYS A 178 20.14 28.12 0.40
N ASP A 179 19.20 28.59 1.19
CA ASP A 179 18.81 29.98 1.17
C ASP A 179 20.08 30.80 1.41
N THR A 180 20.39 31.65 0.44
CA THR A 180 21.49 32.59 0.59
C THR A 180 20.91 33.87 1.23
N LYS A 181 21.80 34.76 1.70
CA LYS A 181 21.40 36.09 2.20
C LYS A 181 20.60 36.88 1.16
N ASP A 182 20.74 36.54 -0.12
CA ASP A 182 20.08 37.19 -1.26
C ASP A 182 18.84 36.41 -1.76
N GLY A 183 18.36 35.42 -0.99
CA GLY A 183 17.21 34.59 -1.33
C GLY A 183 17.56 33.23 -1.94
N PRO A 184 16.57 32.49 -2.40
CA PRO A 184 16.75 31.14 -2.95
C PRO A 184 17.59 31.16 -4.23
N VAL A 185 18.47 30.15 -4.39
CA VAL A 185 19.34 30.03 -5.58
C VAL A 185 18.49 29.77 -6.83
N LYS A 186 18.56 30.66 -7.82
CA LYS A 186 17.84 30.47 -9.10
C LYS A 186 18.29 29.18 -9.80
N GLY A 187 17.31 28.39 -10.22
CA GLY A 187 17.53 27.15 -10.97
C GLY A 187 18.10 25.98 -10.15
N GLY A 188 18.21 26.13 -8.83
CA GLY A 188 18.52 25.02 -7.96
C GLY A 188 17.29 24.20 -7.61
N PHE A 189 17.41 23.19 -6.73
CA PHE A 189 16.35 22.24 -6.43
C PHE A 189 16.33 21.90 -4.93
N ASN A 190 15.23 22.16 -4.26
CA ASN A 190 15.06 21.77 -2.86
C ASN A 190 14.45 20.37 -2.77
N ARG A 191 15.31 19.36 -2.57
CA ARG A 191 14.87 17.96 -2.55
C ARG A 191 13.91 17.64 -1.40
N ASN A 192 14.17 18.16 -0.20
CA ASN A 192 13.32 17.91 0.95
C ASN A 192 11.91 18.49 0.73
N ALA A 193 11.84 19.75 0.27
CA ALA A 193 10.57 20.37 -0.08
C ALA A 193 9.85 19.62 -1.22
N PHE A 194 10.60 19.09 -2.20
CA PHE A 194 10.04 18.29 -3.29
C PHE A 194 9.44 16.98 -2.76
N TYR A 195 10.14 16.25 -1.90
CA TYR A 195 9.65 14.98 -1.36
C TYR A 195 8.39 15.18 -0.51
N SER A 196 8.41 16.15 0.41
CA SER A 196 7.19 16.51 1.18
C SER A 196 6.05 17.02 0.28
N LYS A 197 6.35 17.67 -0.84
CA LYS A 197 5.33 18.10 -1.81
C LYS A 197 4.73 16.91 -2.56
N CYS A 198 5.54 15.89 -2.89
CA CYS A 198 5.05 14.65 -3.52
C CYS A 198 4.05 13.91 -2.63
N GLU A 199 4.32 13.82 -1.33
CA GLU A 199 3.39 13.24 -0.35
C GLU A 199 2.07 14.00 -0.31
N ARG A 200 2.13 15.33 -0.15
CA ARG A 200 0.91 16.16 -0.15
C ARG A 200 0.10 16.05 -1.45
N ILE A 201 0.77 15.90 -2.58
CA ILE A 201 0.11 15.64 -3.87
C ILE A 201 -0.61 14.30 -3.83
N PHE A 202 0.04 13.27 -3.32
CA PHE A 202 -0.56 11.95 -3.16
C PHE A 202 -1.80 12.02 -2.27
N ASP A 203 -1.66 12.61 -1.09
CA ASP A 203 -2.73 12.73 -0.10
C ASP A 203 -3.95 13.45 -0.67
N ASN A 204 -3.72 14.56 -1.39
CA ASN A 204 -4.80 15.31 -2.05
C ASN A 204 -5.45 14.55 -3.22
N LEU A 205 -4.67 13.79 -4.01
CA LEU A 205 -5.21 13.06 -5.17
C LEU A 205 -6.07 11.87 -4.79
N PHE A 206 -5.73 11.21 -3.68
CA PHE A 206 -6.34 9.96 -3.27
C PHE A 206 -7.10 10.07 -1.95
N ASN A 207 -7.22 11.29 -1.41
CA ASN A 207 -7.83 11.55 -0.11
C ASN A 207 -7.24 10.62 0.98
N TYR A 208 -5.90 10.52 0.99
CA TYR A 208 -5.15 9.65 1.88
C TYR A 208 -4.85 10.38 3.19
N GLU A 209 -5.26 9.80 4.29
CA GLU A 209 -4.99 10.31 5.63
C GLU A 209 -3.64 9.74 6.13
N ARG A 210 -2.58 10.48 5.84
CA ARG A 210 -1.21 10.11 6.19
C ARG A 210 -0.96 10.33 7.66
N SER A 211 -0.51 9.29 8.37
CA SER A 211 -0.05 9.43 9.75
C SER A 211 1.29 10.18 9.82
N VAL A 212 1.59 10.79 10.97
CA VAL A 212 2.85 11.51 11.19
C VAL A 212 4.06 10.62 10.88
N THR A 213 4.01 9.35 11.29
CA THR A 213 5.11 8.39 11.07
C THR A 213 5.32 7.99 9.61
N GLU A 214 4.34 8.22 8.74
CA GLU A 214 4.42 7.96 7.29
C GLU A 214 4.90 9.19 6.51
N THR A 215 5.25 10.30 7.19
CA THR A 215 5.74 11.49 6.50
C THR A 215 7.26 11.46 6.28
N PHE A 216 7.69 11.93 5.11
CA PHE A 216 9.11 12.16 4.82
C PHE A 216 9.75 13.08 5.87
N GLU A 217 9.03 14.14 6.30
CA GLU A 217 9.52 15.09 7.29
C GLU A 217 9.84 14.39 8.60
N TYR A 218 8.92 13.57 9.14
CA TYR A 218 9.15 12.79 10.35
C TYR A 218 10.35 11.86 10.21
N ASN A 219 10.36 11.04 9.16
CA ASN A 219 11.41 10.05 8.94
C ASN A 219 12.80 10.70 8.73
N ASN A 220 12.85 11.79 7.95
CA ASN A 220 14.09 12.53 7.71
C ASN A 220 14.59 13.22 8.99
N THR A 221 13.69 13.82 9.77
CA THR A 221 14.05 14.47 11.04
C THR A 221 14.50 13.45 12.07
N MET A 222 13.81 12.31 12.21
CA MET A 222 14.23 11.25 13.15
C MET A 222 15.57 10.64 12.77
N ALA A 223 15.90 10.58 11.48
CA ALA A 223 17.20 10.09 11.03
C ALA A 223 18.35 11.11 11.20
N HIS A 224 18.11 12.38 10.85
CA HIS A 224 19.17 13.37 10.65
C HIS A 224 19.00 14.68 11.43
N GLY A 225 17.84 14.89 12.08
CA GLY A 225 17.53 16.12 12.81
C GLY A 225 18.30 16.28 14.13
N THR A 226 18.31 17.51 14.64
CA THR A 226 18.80 17.82 15.98
C THR A 226 17.93 17.20 17.08
N PRO A 227 18.41 17.11 18.31
CA PRO A 227 17.58 16.65 19.45
C PRO A 227 16.29 17.43 19.60
N GLU A 228 16.33 18.74 19.40
CA GLU A 228 15.17 19.65 19.52
C GLU A 228 14.15 19.37 18.40
N GLU A 229 14.60 19.20 17.15
CA GLU A 229 13.74 18.85 16.01
C GLU A 229 13.09 17.47 16.22
N LYS A 230 13.83 16.49 16.73
CA LYS A 230 13.30 15.16 17.06
C LYS A 230 12.25 15.23 18.18
N ALA A 231 12.48 16.05 19.20
CA ALA A 231 11.52 16.25 20.28
C ALA A 231 10.20 16.84 19.76
N ALA A 232 10.27 17.85 18.88
CA ALA A 232 9.10 18.44 18.24
C ALA A 232 8.30 17.43 17.39
N GLN A 233 8.97 16.54 16.65
CA GLN A 233 8.29 15.48 15.91
C GLN A 233 7.66 14.42 16.83
N THR A 234 8.27 14.14 17.99
CA THR A 234 7.71 13.22 18.98
C THR A 234 6.45 13.82 19.62
N GLU A 235 6.46 15.12 19.91
CA GLU A 235 5.29 15.84 20.42
C GLU A 235 4.13 15.81 19.42
N ARG A 236 4.41 16.12 18.14
CA ARG A 236 3.42 16.04 17.06
C ARG A 236 2.80 14.64 16.91
N LEU A 237 3.61 13.58 17.07
CA LEU A 237 3.11 12.21 17.07
C LEU A 237 2.20 11.93 18.26
N ALA A 238 2.55 12.44 19.44
CA ALA A 238 1.73 12.28 20.64
C ALA A 238 0.38 13.02 20.52
N GLU A 239 0.37 14.20 19.90
CA GLU A 239 -0.87 14.94 19.58
C GLU A 239 -1.75 14.15 18.62
N GLU A 240 -1.21 13.62 17.52
CA GLU A 240 -1.96 12.79 16.57
C GLU A 240 -2.59 11.57 17.26
N GLN A 241 -1.84 10.90 18.13
CA GLN A 241 -2.35 9.76 18.90
C GLN A 241 -3.46 10.20 19.86
N GLY A 242 -3.33 11.36 20.51
CA GLY A 242 -4.34 11.94 21.36
C GLY A 242 -5.63 12.25 20.61
N ASP A 243 -5.53 12.88 19.45
CA ASP A 243 -6.67 13.20 18.57
C ASP A 243 -7.37 11.93 18.05
N ASN A 244 -6.61 10.90 17.70
CA ASN A 244 -7.17 9.62 17.26
C ASN A 244 -7.97 8.94 18.39
N ILE A 245 -7.49 8.97 19.63
CA ILE A 245 -8.22 8.45 20.80
C ILE A 245 -9.50 9.27 21.02
N GLU A 246 -9.41 10.60 20.99
CA GLU A 246 -10.58 11.46 21.18
C GLU A 246 -11.64 11.25 20.09
N ASN A 247 -11.23 11.15 18.83
CA ASN A 247 -12.13 10.88 17.69
C ASN A 247 -12.75 9.48 17.80
N ALA A 248 -12.02 8.47 18.22
CA ALA A 248 -12.54 7.13 18.47
C ALA A 248 -13.58 7.13 19.59
N VAL A 249 -13.34 7.87 20.66
CA VAL A 249 -14.29 8.03 21.78
C VAL A 249 -15.55 8.77 21.31
N LYS A 250 -15.40 9.88 20.57
CA LYS A 250 -16.55 10.61 20.01
C LYS A 250 -17.39 9.74 19.07
N ALA A 251 -16.74 8.97 18.18
CA ALA A 251 -17.42 8.02 17.31
C ALA A 251 -18.14 6.90 18.07
N GLY A 252 -17.52 6.38 19.14
CA GLY A 252 -18.14 5.40 20.03
C GLY A 252 -19.38 5.93 20.73
N ILE A 253 -19.33 7.17 21.23
CA ILE A 253 -20.47 7.85 21.87
C ILE A 253 -21.60 8.08 20.84
N ALA A 254 -21.25 8.54 19.62
CA ALA A 254 -22.25 8.78 18.57
C ALA A 254 -22.95 7.47 18.14
N ARG A 255 -22.17 6.36 17.99
CA ARG A 255 -22.75 5.03 17.71
C ARG A 255 -23.64 4.53 18.84
N ARG A 256 -23.25 4.75 20.11
CA ARG A 256 -24.06 4.35 21.27
C ARG A 256 -25.38 5.10 21.31
N ARG A 257 -25.39 6.41 20.97
CA ARG A 257 -26.62 7.21 20.85
C ARG A 257 -27.50 6.75 19.70
N LYS A 258 -26.92 6.38 18.56
CA LYS A 258 -27.64 5.83 17.42
C LYS A 258 -28.28 4.47 17.76
N ASN A 259 -27.51 3.54 18.33
CA ASN A 259 -27.99 2.21 18.72
C ASN A 259 -29.11 2.27 19.78
N LEU A 260 -29.08 3.27 20.67
CA LEU A 260 -30.20 3.49 21.62
C LEU A 260 -31.47 3.98 20.94
N LYS A 261 -31.34 4.83 19.89
CA LYS A 261 -32.50 5.22 19.06
C LYS A 261 -33.00 4.06 18.22
N ASP A 262 -32.09 3.32 17.56
CA ASP A 262 -32.44 2.16 16.74
C ASP A 262 -33.10 1.05 17.60
N LYS A 263 -32.67 0.88 18.86
CA LYS A 263 -33.29 -0.08 19.79
C LYS A 263 -34.70 0.33 20.19
N ALA A 264 -34.94 1.62 20.44
CA ALA A 264 -36.30 2.14 20.71
C ALA A 264 -37.22 2.00 19.49
N GLU A 265 -36.67 2.26 18.30
CA GLU A 265 -37.39 2.10 17.03
C GLU A 265 -37.68 0.63 16.71
N VAL A 266 -36.71 -0.29 17.03
CA VAL A 266 -36.91 -1.76 16.91
C VAL A 266 -37.91 -2.29 17.90
N GLU A 267 -37.97 -1.77 19.12
CA GLU A 267 -39.00 -2.14 20.10
C GLU A 267 -40.40 -1.66 19.68
N GLU A 268 -40.48 -0.48 19.05
CA GLU A 268 -41.72 0.04 18.46
C GLU A 268 -42.18 -0.78 17.24
N ILE A 269 -41.24 -1.17 16.35
CA ILE A 269 -41.48 -2.04 15.20
C ILE A 269 -41.82 -3.47 15.66
N ALA A 270 -41.14 -4.00 16.67
CA ALA A 270 -41.45 -5.32 17.22
C ALA A 270 -42.88 -5.38 17.85
N LEU A 271 -43.28 -4.29 18.48
CA LEU A 271 -44.62 -4.15 19.01
C LEU A 271 -45.68 -4.07 17.88
N ALA A 272 -45.33 -3.37 16.78
CA ALA A 272 -46.20 -3.28 15.59
C ALA A 272 -46.24 -4.61 14.81
N LEU A 273 -45.14 -5.36 14.71
CA LEU A 273 -45.09 -6.66 14.03
C LEU A 273 -45.72 -7.81 14.83
N SER A 274 -45.84 -7.69 16.16
CA SER A 274 -46.58 -8.65 16.97
C SER A 274 -48.09 -8.61 16.72
N GLN A 275 -48.55 -7.60 15.98
CA GLN A 275 -49.98 -7.37 15.62
C GLN A 275 -50.29 -7.65 14.15
N ALA A 276 -49.35 -8.18 13.32
CA ALA A 276 -49.56 -8.46 11.89
C ALA A 276 -49.42 -9.97 11.55
N PRO A 277 -50.17 -10.50 10.54
CA PRO A 277 -50.18 -11.93 10.19
C PRO A 277 -48.94 -12.34 9.34
N PRO A 278 -48.58 -13.65 9.33
CA PRO A 278 -47.33 -14.13 8.74
C PRO A 278 -47.43 -14.36 7.23
N ASN A 279 -46.50 -13.84 6.46
CA ASN A 279 -46.04 -14.47 5.21
C ASN A 279 -44.85 -13.76 4.55
N VAL A 280 -43.84 -14.52 4.16
CA VAL A 280 -43.09 -14.67 2.91
C VAL A 280 -41.63 -15.08 3.19
N PRO A 281 -41.05 -16.09 2.47
CA PRO A 281 -39.73 -16.64 2.72
C PRO A 281 -38.61 -15.93 1.95
N PRO A 282 -37.35 -16.07 2.36
CA PRO A 282 -36.21 -15.33 1.79
C PRO A 282 -35.61 -16.03 0.57
N SER A 283 -35.21 -15.22 -0.42
CA SER A 283 -34.51 -15.61 -1.64
C SER A 283 -32.97 -15.64 -1.50
N GLY A 284 -32.42 -16.58 -2.21
CA GLY A 284 -31.11 -16.89 -2.72
C GLY A 284 -29.84 -16.06 -2.34
N LYS A 285 -28.83 -16.81 -1.95
CA LYS A 285 -27.46 -16.37 -1.65
C LYS A 285 -26.60 -16.44 -2.90
N ASP A 286 -25.74 -15.43 -3.10
CA ASP A 286 -24.67 -15.43 -4.09
C ASP A 286 -23.35 -15.86 -3.42
N PRO A 287 -22.74 -17.02 -3.80
CA PRO A 287 -21.62 -17.60 -3.09
C PRO A 287 -20.29 -16.84 -3.23
N VAL A 288 -20.18 -15.92 -4.21
CA VAL A 288 -18.93 -15.16 -4.45
C VAL A 288 -18.80 -13.97 -3.49
N VAL A 289 -19.90 -13.34 -3.11
CA VAL A 289 -19.92 -12.21 -2.16
C VAL A 289 -19.59 -12.66 -0.73
N ASP A 290 -19.97 -13.90 -0.37
CA ASP A 290 -19.73 -14.46 0.97
C ASP A 290 -18.23 -14.78 1.22
N ALA A 291 -17.46 -15.13 0.20
CA ALA A 291 -16.03 -15.49 0.36
C ALA A 291 -15.12 -14.27 0.58
N PHE A 292 -15.39 -13.18 -0.11
CA PHE A 292 -14.65 -11.91 0.07
C PHE A 292 -14.94 -11.27 1.43
N ASP A 293 -16.22 -11.30 1.86
CA ASP A 293 -16.66 -10.78 3.15
C ASP A 293 -16.10 -11.61 4.33
N GLN A 294 -15.78 -12.89 4.11
CA GLN A 294 -15.23 -13.81 5.10
C GLN A 294 -13.74 -13.56 5.37
N ALA A 295 -12.93 -13.33 4.32
CA ALA A 295 -11.50 -13.05 4.45
C ALA A 295 -11.25 -11.71 5.17
N ASP A 296 -12.01 -10.68 4.85
CA ASP A 296 -11.93 -9.36 5.47
C ASP A 296 -12.29 -9.40 6.97
N ARG A 297 -13.31 -10.18 7.33
CA ARG A 297 -13.70 -10.40 8.74
C ARG A 297 -12.63 -11.11 9.55
N THR A 298 -11.97 -12.12 8.98
CA THR A 298 -10.91 -12.86 9.66
C THR A 298 -9.75 -11.95 10.01
N VAL A 299 -9.28 -11.14 9.06
CA VAL A 299 -8.20 -10.17 9.28
C VAL A 299 -8.59 -9.15 10.34
N THR A 300 -9.81 -8.61 10.28
CA THR A 300 -10.31 -7.65 11.25
C THR A 300 -10.38 -8.23 12.67
N ILE A 301 -10.89 -9.46 12.82
CA ILE A 301 -11.01 -10.12 14.12
C ILE A 301 -9.63 -10.39 14.71
N LEU A 302 -8.69 -10.93 13.93
CA LEU A 302 -7.33 -11.20 14.40
C LEU A 302 -6.63 -9.93 14.85
N HIS A 303 -6.75 -8.86 14.08
CA HIS A 303 -6.16 -7.56 14.46
C HIS A 303 -6.76 -7.03 15.76
N ILE A 304 -8.07 -7.10 15.95
CA ILE A 304 -8.74 -6.69 17.20
C ILE A 304 -8.19 -7.48 18.39
N PHE A 305 -8.00 -8.79 18.26
CA PHE A 305 -7.42 -9.62 19.34
C PHE A 305 -5.96 -9.26 19.61
N GLU A 306 -5.18 -8.93 18.60
CA GLU A 306 -3.77 -8.54 18.76
C GLU A 306 -3.58 -7.23 19.52
N VAL A 307 -4.40 -6.22 19.21
CA VAL A 307 -4.28 -4.89 19.82
C VAL A 307 -4.97 -4.78 21.19
N SER A 308 -5.82 -5.73 21.57
CA SER A 308 -6.54 -5.70 22.85
C SER A 308 -5.66 -6.19 23.99
N SER A 309 -5.52 -5.39 25.04
CA SER A 309 -4.72 -5.69 26.23
C SER A 309 -5.50 -6.35 27.36
N SER A 310 -6.84 -6.28 27.34
CA SER A 310 -7.72 -6.89 28.32
C SER A 310 -9.03 -7.34 27.67
N LYS A 311 -9.84 -8.11 28.44
CA LYS A 311 -11.16 -8.56 27.97
C LYS A 311 -12.11 -7.38 27.71
N GLU A 312 -12.09 -6.38 28.55
CA GLU A 312 -12.90 -5.16 28.41
C GLU A 312 -12.48 -4.38 27.14
N ALA A 313 -11.17 -4.27 26.88
CA ALA A 313 -10.66 -3.65 25.67
C ALA A 313 -11.05 -4.45 24.42
N LEU A 314 -11.02 -5.79 24.49
CA LEU A 314 -11.44 -6.67 23.42
C LEU A 314 -12.94 -6.50 23.11
N ASP A 315 -13.79 -6.53 24.12
CA ASP A 315 -15.24 -6.37 23.95
C ASP A 315 -15.58 -4.99 23.35
N MET A 316 -14.87 -3.92 23.78
CA MET A 316 -15.03 -2.58 23.21
C MET A 316 -14.59 -2.51 21.74
N ASN A 317 -13.44 -3.10 21.42
CA ASN A 317 -12.91 -3.09 20.05
C ASN A 317 -13.79 -3.92 19.10
N LEU A 318 -14.28 -5.08 19.54
CA LEU A 318 -15.26 -5.87 18.79
C LEU A 318 -16.56 -5.10 18.56
N LEU A 319 -17.07 -4.45 19.60
CA LEU A 319 -18.28 -3.65 19.51
C LEU A 319 -18.09 -2.45 18.54
N ALA A 320 -16.93 -1.81 18.57
CA ALA A 320 -16.57 -0.76 17.63
C ALA A 320 -16.56 -1.24 16.16
N ALA A 321 -16.18 -2.50 15.94
CA ALA A 321 -16.24 -3.14 14.63
C ALA A 321 -17.68 -3.68 14.26
N GLY A 322 -18.67 -3.41 15.08
CA GLY A 322 -20.06 -3.89 14.87
C GLY A 322 -20.24 -5.38 15.14
N MET A 323 -19.36 -5.97 15.95
CA MET A 323 -19.35 -7.37 16.33
C MET A 323 -19.54 -7.55 17.84
N THR A 324 -20.15 -8.67 18.22
CA THR A 324 -20.12 -9.16 19.61
C THR A 324 -19.56 -10.59 19.62
N MET A 325 -19.04 -11.01 20.76
CA MET A 325 -18.40 -12.32 20.91
C MET A 325 -19.08 -13.10 22.05
N SER A 326 -19.15 -14.41 21.86
CA SER A 326 -19.53 -15.37 22.89
C SER A 326 -18.50 -16.50 22.91
N VAL A 327 -18.11 -16.90 24.09
CA VAL A 327 -17.19 -18.03 24.28
C VAL A 327 -17.98 -19.22 24.79
N ILE A 328 -17.89 -20.33 24.09
CA ILE A 328 -18.51 -21.60 24.49
C ILE A 328 -17.46 -22.41 25.23
N THR A 329 -17.80 -22.80 26.44
CA THR A 329 -16.92 -23.60 27.32
C THR A 329 -17.45 -25.03 27.47
N GLY A 330 -16.55 -25.97 27.55
CA GLY A 330 -16.87 -27.36 27.84
C GLY A 330 -17.12 -27.60 29.33
N LYS A 331 -17.42 -28.87 29.70
CA LYS A 331 -17.72 -29.29 31.08
C LYS A 331 -16.58 -29.00 32.08
N ASN A 332 -15.35 -28.89 31.56
CA ASN A 332 -14.16 -28.63 32.38
C ASN A 332 -13.78 -27.14 32.41
N GLY A 333 -14.63 -26.26 31.91
CA GLY A 333 -14.38 -24.81 31.86
C GLY A 333 -13.42 -24.35 30.75
N GLY A 334 -12.82 -25.27 29.96
CA GLY A 334 -11.98 -24.95 28.84
C GLY A 334 -12.79 -24.45 27.64
N VAL A 335 -12.18 -23.58 26.83
CA VAL A 335 -12.81 -23.00 25.63
C VAL A 335 -12.95 -24.07 24.54
N THR A 336 -14.16 -24.29 24.08
CA THR A 336 -14.47 -25.22 22.97
C THR A 336 -14.69 -24.49 21.66
N GLU A 337 -15.22 -23.28 21.68
CA GLU A 337 -15.49 -22.49 20.48
C GLU A 337 -15.63 -21.00 20.85
N ILE A 338 -15.25 -20.13 19.91
CA ILE A 338 -15.52 -18.69 19.97
C ILE A 338 -16.48 -18.35 18.82
N VAL A 339 -17.60 -17.72 19.16
CA VAL A 339 -18.64 -17.35 18.21
C VAL A 339 -18.78 -15.84 18.16
N PHE A 340 -18.66 -15.28 16.99
CA PHE A 340 -18.92 -13.87 16.72
C PHE A 340 -20.35 -13.66 16.20
N VAL A 341 -20.93 -12.54 16.53
CA VAL A 341 -22.18 -12.08 15.92
C VAL A 341 -21.90 -10.78 15.20
N HIS A 342 -22.10 -10.78 13.89
CA HIS A 342 -21.94 -9.62 13.04
C HIS A 342 -23.18 -9.46 12.16
N ARG A 343 -23.81 -8.29 12.19
CA ARG A 343 -25.04 -8.00 11.43
C ARG A 343 -26.14 -9.05 11.64
N GLY A 344 -26.31 -9.52 12.88
CA GLY A 344 -27.31 -10.53 13.26
C GLY A 344 -26.98 -11.98 12.85
N ARG A 345 -25.85 -12.25 12.20
CA ARG A 345 -25.39 -13.60 11.86
C ARG A 345 -24.40 -14.11 12.88
N LYS A 346 -24.56 -15.36 13.32
CA LYS A 346 -23.60 -16.06 14.16
C LYS A 346 -22.52 -16.69 13.26
N LEU A 347 -21.27 -16.46 13.60
CA LEU A 347 -20.10 -16.91 12.87
C LEU A 347 -19.18 -17.66 13.85
N SER A 348 -19.04 -18.96 13.70
CA SER A 348 -18.06 -19.73 14.46
C SER A 348 -16.65 -19.38 14.02
N ALA A 349 -15.75 -19.12 14.94
CA ALA A 349 -14.38 -18.80 14.61
C ALA A 349 -13.69 -19.95 13.86
N SER A 350 -14.00 -21.20 14.21
CA SER A 350 -13.48 -22.40 13.54
C SER A 350 -13.96 -22.54 12.09
N ASP A 351 -15.13 -21.97 11.74
CA ASP A 351 -15.69 -22.03 10.39
C ASP A 351 -15.17 -20.92 9.47
N ILE A 352 -14.84 -19.75 10.04
CA ILE A 352 -14.44 -18.57 9.27
C ILE A 352 -12.90 -18.41 9.17
N MET A 353 -12.14 -19.09 10.03
CA MET A 353 -10.68 -18.99 10.10
C MET A 353 -10.00 -20.29 9.70
N GLY A 354 -8.86 -20.15 9.02
CA GLY A 354 -7.96 -21.29 8.82
C GLY A 354 -7.34 -21.75 10.15
N THR A 355 -6.92 -23.01 10.22
CA THR A 355 -6.31 -23.59 11.42
C THR A 355 -5.22 -22.73 12.08
N PRO A 356 -4.27 -22.11 11.33
CA PRO A 356 -3.24 -21.28 11.92
C PRO A 356 -3.81 -20.02 12.61
N ASP A 357 -4.79 -19.38 12.01
CA ASP A 357 -5.41 -18.14 12.51
C ASP A 357 -6.29 -18.42 13.71
N TYR A 358 -7.01 -19.53 13.71
CA TYR A 358 -7.80 -19.96 14.86
C TYR A 358 -6.91 -20.31 16.07
N HIS A 359 -5.73 -20.90 15.84
CA HIS A 359 -4.70 -21.12 16.88
C HIS A 359 -4.23 -19.80 17.50
N ARG A 360 -3.91 -18.81 16.67
CA ARG A 360 -3.49 -17.48 17.12
C ARG A 360 -4.58 -16.81 17.96
N LEU A 361 -5.82 -16.90 17.52
CA LEU A 361 -6.97 -16.36 18.23
C LEU A 361 -7.16 -17.00 19.60
N LEU A 362 -7.11 -18.33 19.70
CA LEU A 362 -7.23 -19.05 20.98
C LEU A 362 -6.09 -18.72 21.95
N ALA A 363 -4.85 -18.67 21.45
CA ALA A 363 -3.69 -18.32 22.27
C ALA A 363 -3.80 -16.87 22.79
N ARG A 364 -4.31 -15.97 21.97
CA ARG A 364 -4.52 -14.59 22.40
C ARG A 364 -5.67 -14.44 23.38
N TRP A 365 -6.75 -15.21 23.18
CA TRP A 365 -7.84 -15.28 24.16
C TRP A 365 -7.36 -15.78 25.52
N GLU A 366 -6.57 -16.85 25.56
CA GLU A 366 -5.99 -17.37 26.82
C GLU A 366 -5.13 -16.31 27.52
N ALA A 367 -4.30 -15.57 26.77
CA ALA A 367 -3.47 -14.51 27.31
C ALA A 367 -4.29 -13.34 27.88
N ILE A 368 -5.45 -13.02 27.28
CA ILE A 368 -6.30 -11.91 27.73
C ILE A 368 -7.24 -12.30 28.87
N SER A 369 -7.82 -13.51 28.81
CA SER A 369 -8.89 -13.96 29.70
C SER A 369 -8.43 -14.91 30.80
N GLY A 370 -7.27 -15.54 30.66
CA GLY A 370 -6.80 -16.65 31.49
C GLY A 370 -7.54 -17.98 31.26
N GLN A 371 -8.41 -18.06 30.24
CA GLN A 371 -9.18 -19.28 29.91
C GLN A 371 -8.50 -20.05 28.79
N ALA A 372 -7.91 -21.20 29.12
CA ALA A 372 -7.26 -22.07 28.15
C ALA A 372 -8.28 -22.81 27.26
N PRO A 373 -7.92 -23.13 26.00
CA PRO A 373 -8.74 -23.98 25.14
C PRO A 373 -8.78 -25.42 25.67
N GLU A 374 -9.88 -26.15 25.38
CA GLU A 374 -9.95 -27.58 25.72
C GLU A 374 -8.91 -28.40 24.98
N THR A 375 -8.34 -29.43 25.65
CA THR A 375 -7.33 -30.34 25.09
C THR A 375 -7.76 -30.96 23.76
N LYS A 376 -9.06 -31.22 23.58
CA LYS A 376 -9.62 -31.79 22.34
C LYS A 376 -9.52 -30.80 21.16
N VAL A 377 -9.67 -29.51 21.41
CA VAL A 377 -9.55 -28.46 20.39
C VAL A 377 -8.11 -28.36 19.94
N ILE A 378 -7.17 -28.35 20.85
CA ILE A 378 -5.73 -28.34 20.57
C ILE A 378 -5.33 -29.59 19.75
N ALA A 379 -5.75 -30.78 20.19
CA ALA A 379 -5.42 -32.03 19.50
C ALA A 379 -5.98 -32.05 18.04
N ARG A 380 -7.18 -31.52 17.80
CA ARG A 380 -7.75 -31.40 16.45
C ARG A 380 -6.91 -30.48 15.58
N LEU A 381 -6.51 -29.33 16.10
CA LEU A 381 -5.73 -28.34 15.38
C LEU A 381 -4.31 -28.86 15.04
N GLU A 382 -3.69 -29.63 15.96
CA GLU A 382 -2.39 -30.29 15.73
C GLU A 382 -2.49 -31.38 14.65
N ALA A 383 -3.57 -32.17 14.66
CA ALA A 383 -3.81 -33.15 13.62
C ALA A 383 -3.97 -32.56 12.23
N ASP A 384 -4.74 -31.45 12.11
CA ASP A 384 -4.93 -30.71 10.87
C ASP A 384 -3.60 -30.11 10.34
N LYS A 385 -2.72 -29.66 11.24
CA LYS A 385 -1.39 -29.14 10.90
C LYS A 385 -0.51 -30.28 10.30
N VAL A 386 -0.47 -31.41 10.95
CA VAL A 386 0.31 -32.58 10.50
C VAL A 386 -0.20 -33.07 9.13
N GLU A 387 -1.51 -33.11 8.92
CA GLU A 387 -2.09 -33.50 7.63
C GLU A 387 -1.69 -32.54 6.50
N LYS A 388 -1.73 -31.23 6.75
CA LYS A 388 -1.33 -30.22 5.77
C LYS A 388 0.16 -30.27 5.44
N GLU A 389 1.02 -30.47 6.45
CA GLU A 389 2.47 -30.64 6.26
C GLU A 389 2.79 -31.92 5.46
N THR A 390 2.10 -33.02 5.75
CA THR A 390 2.22 -34.26 5.01
C THR A 390 1.79 -34.13 3.55
N LYS A 391 0.68 -33.41 3.28
CA LYS A 391 0.24 -33.14 1.91
C LYS A 391 1.24 -32.27 1.16
N LYS A 392 1.84 -31.27 1.82
CA LYS A 392 2.87 -30.40 1.25
C LYS A 392 4.14 -31.18 0.90
N LEU A 393 4.58 -32.05 1.81
CA LEU A 393 5.76 -32.92 1.62
C LEU A 393 5.53 -33.90 0.46
N ASN A 394 4.37 -34.56 0.40
CA ASN A 394 4.02 -35.47 -0.68
C ASN A 394 3.97 -34.78 -2.05
N LYS A 395 3.51 -33.53 -2.09
CA LYS A 395 3.52 -32.70 -3.32
C LYS A 395 4.96 -32.39 -3.76
N GLN A 396 5.85 -32.06 -2.84
CA GLN A 396 7.27 -31.83 -3.13
C GLN A 396 7.97 -33.09 -3.63
N VAL A 397 7.73 -34.27 -2.98
CA VAL A 397 8.28 -35.55 -3.40
C VAL A 397 7.78 -35.94 -4.81
N SER A 398 6.53 -35.66 -5.14
CA SER A 398 5.97 -35.93 -6.47
C SER A 398 6.57 -35.04 -7.55
N GLN A 399 7.03 -33.84 -7.22
CA GLN A 399 7.73 -32.93 -8.14
C GLN A 399 9.20 -33.33 -8.37
N VAL A 400 9.85 -33.95 -7.38
CA VAL A 400 11.25 -34.41 -7.48
C VAL A 400 11.36 -35.74 -8.23
N ASN A 401 10.31 -36.59 -8.17
CA ASN A 401 10.27 -37.89 -8.88
C ASN A 401 9.00 -37.94 -9.78
N PRO A 402 9.01 -37.37 -10.97
CA PRO A 402 7.88 -37.52 -11.89
C PRO A 402 7.78 -38.99 -12.33
N PRO A 403 6.57 -39.57 -12.45
CA PRO A 403 6.38 -40.95 -12.84
C PRO A 403 7.02 -41.21 -14.21
N LYS A 404 7.91 -42.19 -14.30
CA LYS A 404 8.55 -42.63 -15.55
C LYS A 404 7.47 -42.95 -16.58
N LYS A 405 7.39 -42.18 -17.67
CA LYS A 405 6.54 -42.51 -18.82
C LYS A 405 6.88 -43.91 -19.30
N LYS A 406 5.93 -44.83 -19.25
CA LYS A 406 6.03 -46.13 -19.90
C LYS A 406 6.17 -45.87 -21.40
N ILE A 407 7.36 -46.16 -21.93
CA ILE A 407 7.58 -46.20 -23.38
C ILE A 407 6.88 -47.48 -23.86
N GLY A 408 5.74 -47.29 -24.50
CA GLY A 408 5.06 -48.38 -25.20
C GLY A 408 5.95 -48.87 -26.36
N ARG A 409 6.40 -50.12 -26.31
CA ARG A 409 6.95 -50.83 -27.46
C ARG A 409 5.79 -51.05 -28.41
N GLY A 410 5.79 -50.30 -29.51
CA GLY A 410 5.00 -50.69 -30.69
C GLY A 410 5.73 -51.83 -31.45
N ILE A 411 4.99 -52.83 -31.74
CA ILE A 411 5.30 -53.84 -32.79
C ILE A 411 4.76 -53.35 -34.09
#